data_429cd882a62df8dd12f3779f7e07669b
#
_entry.id   429cd882a62df8dd12f3779f7e07669b
#
_cell.length_a   1.000
_cell.length_b   1.000
_cell.length_c   1.000
_cell.angle_alpha   90.00
_cell.angle_beta   90.00
_cell.angle_gamma   90.00
#
_symmetry.space_group_name_H-M   'P 1'
#
loop_
_entity.id
_entity.type
_entity.pdbx_description
1 polymer ?
#
loop_
_entity_poly.entity_id
_entity_poly.type
_entity_poly.pdbx_seq_one_letter_code
_entity_poly.pdbx_strand_id
1 'polypeptide(L)'
;MKKVTINGKEYGIAYNLRSLFIYEEAAGHPYKGDKTIDTYLLFWAMLSANNADFALEFDEFVDACDADMNLYQTFVEVMEEHWKRVSSFVENKKKAVTP
;
A
#
# COMPACT_ATOMS: atom_id res chain seq x y z
N MET A 1 13.28 1.50 -0.52
CA MET A 1 11.95 0.90 -0.53
C MET A 1 11.86 -0.16 0.56
N LYS A 2 10.80 -0.15 1.35
CA LYS A 2 10.58 -1.20 2.34
C LYS A 2 10.29 -2.52 1.64
N LYS A 3 10.51 -3.61 2.33
CA LYS A 3 10.34 -4.96 1.78
C LYS A 3 9.54 -5.85 2.71
N VAL A 4 8.82 -6.78 2.12
CA VAL A 4 8.11 -7.84 2.84
C VAL A 4 8.53 -9.19 2.28
N THR A 5 8.46 -10.22 3.12
CA THR A 5 8.74 -11.60 2.68
C THR A 5 7.44 -12.40 2.76
N ILE A 6 7.03 -12.98 1.65
CA ILE A 6 5.82 -13.79 1.55
C ILE A 6 6.19 -15.13 0.94
N ASN A 7 5.90 -16.21 1.66
CA ASN A 7 6.22 -17.57 1.23
C ASN A 7 7.70 -17.72 0.83
N GLY A 8 8.58 -17.10 1.62
CA GLY A 8 10.03 -17.19 1.40
C GLY A 8 10.59 -16.29 0.33
N LYS A 9 9.76 -15.49 -0.33
CA LYS A 9 10.20 -14.57 -1.37
C LYS A 9 10.05 -13.13 -0.93
N GLU A 10 11.06 -12.30 -1.24
CA GLU A 10 11.08 -10.90 -0.87
C GLU A 10 10.48 -10.03 -1.96
N TYR A 11 9.62 -9.09 -1.57
CA TYR A 11 8.99 -8.13 -2.48
C TYR A 11 9.16 -6.72 -1.94
N GLY A 12 9.32 -5.75 -2.85
CA GLY A 12 9.31 -4.35 -2.47
C GLY A 12 7.89 -3.84 -2.28
N ILE A 13 7.71 -2.89 -1.37
CA ILE A 13 6.40 -2.29 -1.13
C ILE A 13 6.52 -0.78 -1.02
N ALA A 14 5.69 -0.06 -1.76
CA ALA A 14 5.61 1.40 -1.74
C ALA A 14 4.21 1.83 -2.15
N TYR A 15 3.77 2.97 -1.62
CA TYR A 15 2.51 3.57 -2.01
C TYR A 15 2.78 4.56 -3.15
N ASN A 16 2.17 4.34 -4.30
CA ASN A 16 2.34 5.20 -5.48
C ASN A 16 1.06 5.22 -6.33
N LEU A 17 1.05 6.04 -7.37
CA LEU A 17 -0.13 6.15 -8.24
C LEU A 17 -0.50 4.83 -8.90
N ARG A 18 0.49 4.04 -9.31
CA ARG A 18 0.22 2.74 -9.93
C ARG A 18 -0.49 1.81 -8.96
N SER A 19 -0.17 1.89 -7.67
CA SER A 19 -0.88 1.12 -6.64
C SER A 19 -2.36 1.48 -6.61
N LEU A 20 -2.68 2.78 -6.69
CA LEU A 20 -4.07 3.23 -6.73
C LEU A 20 -4.77 2.79 -8.01
N PHE A 21 -4.09 2.86 -9.15
CA PHE A 21 -4.68 2.43 -10.42
C PHE A 21 -5.05 0.96 -10.38
N ILE A 22 -4.15 0.12 -9.88
CA ILE A 22 -4.40 -1.32 -9.75
C ILE A 22 -5.53 -1.57 -8.75
N TYR A 23 -5.53 -0.84 -7.62
CA TYR A 23 -6.60 -0.96 -6.65
C TYR A 23 -7.96 -0.63 -7.27
N GLU A 24 -8.07 0.52 -7.94
CA GLU A 24 -9.34 0.97 -8.51
C GLU A 24 -9.85 0.01 -9.59
N GLU A 25 -8.95 -0.54 -10.38
CA GLU A 25 -9.30 -1.52 -11.41
C GLU A 25 -9.82 -2.82 -10.77
N ALA A 26 -9.18 -3.30 -9.72
CA ALA A 26 -9.58 -4.52 -9.03
C ALA A 26 -10.85 -4.33 -8.20
N ALA A 27 -10.99 -3.21 -7.53
CA ALA A 27 -12.11 -2.93 -6.62
C ALA A 27 -13.34 -2.39 -7.34
N GLY A 28 -13.14 -1.70 -8.46
CA GLY A 28 -14.24 -1.04 -9.18
C GLY A 28 -14.68 0.28 -8.58
N HIS A 29 -13.90 0.83 -7.64
CA HIS A 29 -14.20 2.12 -7.00
C HIS A 29 -12.91 2.73 -6.44
N PRO A 30 -12.89 4.06 -6.16
CA PRO A 30 -11.73 4.71 -5.54
C PRO A 30 -11.49 4.19 -4.12
N TYR A 31 -10.25 4.25 -3.66
CA TYR A 31 -9.89 3.82 -2.31
C TYR A 31 -10.44 4.79 -1.27
N LYS A 32 -11.20 4.29 -0.31
CA LYS A 32 -11.76 5.07 0.80
C LYS A 32 -11.21 4.65 2.16
N GLY A 33 -10.76 3.42 2.29
CA GLY A 33 -10.18 2.93 3.53
C GLY A 33 -11.19 2.68 4.66
N ASP A 34 -12.48 2.59 4.34
CA ASP A 34 -13.53 2.40 5.33
C ASP A 34 -13.88 0.94 5.58
N LYS A 35 -13.34 0.02 4.80
CA LYS A 35 -13.56 -1.41 4.95
C LYS A 35 -12.22 -2.14 5.03
N THR A 36 -12.20 -3.19 5.85
CA THR A 36 -10.99 -4.01 6.01
C THR A 36 -10.55 -4.61 4.69
N ILE A 37 -11.49 -5.12 3.89
CA ILE A 37 -11.16 -5.72 2.59
C ILE A 37 -10.47 -4.71 1.68
N ASP A 38 -10.91 -3.46 1.70
CA ASP A 38 -10.31 -2.40 0.87
C ASP A 38 -8.86 -2.14 1.28
N THR A 39 -8.57 -2.16 2.56
CA THR A 39 -7.23 -1.98 3.10
C THR A 39 -6.28 -3.07 2.60
N TYR A 40 -6.70 -4.33 2.68
CA TYR A 40 -5.87 -5.44 2.23
C TYR A 40 -5.76 -5.49 0.70
N LEU A 41 -6.79 -5.08 -0.01
CA LEU A 41 -6.74 -5.00 -1.47
C LEU A 41 -5.75 -3.92 -1.92
N LEU A 42 -5.68 -2.79 -1.21
CA LEU A 42 -4.67 -1.77 -1.47
C LEU A 42 -3.26 -2.30 -1.22
N PHE A 43 -3.06 -3.03 -0.13
CA PHE A 43 -1.78 -3.66 0.18
C PHE A 43 -1.36 -4.59 -0.97
N TRP A 44 -2.27 -5.46 -1.41
CA TRP A 44 -2.05 -6.35 -2.55
C TRP A 44 -1.69 -5.56 -3.82
N ALA A 45 -2.42 -4.48 -4.08
CA ALA A 45 -2.17 -3.62 -5.24
C ALA A 45 -0.78 -2.97 -5.18
N MET A 46 -0.33 -2.58 -3.98
CA MET A 46 1.00 -2.02 -3.79
C MET A 46 2.10 -3.02 -4.12
N LEU A 47 1.90 -4.29 -3.79
CA LEU A 47 2.84 -5.35 -4.14
C LEU A 47 2.82 -5.61 -5.65
N SER A 48 1.64 -5.66 -6.25
CA SER A 48 1.52 -5.85 -7.71
C SER A 48 2.17 -4.70 -8.48
N ALA A 49 2.00 -3.48 -8.00
CA ALA A 49 2.53 -2.29 -8.68
C ALA A 49 4.05 -2.22 -8.66
N ASN A 50 4.67 -2.76 -7.61
CA ASN A 50 6.11 -2.58 -7.39
C ASN A 50 6.95 -3.83 -7.69
N ASN A 51 6.33 -4.94 -8.10
CA ASN A 51 7.03 -6.18 -8.38
C ASN A 51 6.41 -6.86 -9.60
N ALA A 52 7.14 -6.87 -10.70
CA ALA A 52 6.66 -7.49 -11.94
C ALA A 52 6.40 -9.01 -11.80
N ASP A 53 7.09 -9.63 -10.87
CA ASP A 53 7.00 -11.07 -10.61
C ASP A 53 6.02 -11.43 -9.49
N PHE A 54 5.29 -10.47 -8.94
CA PHE A 54 4.27 -10.75 -7.93
C PHE A 54 3.06 -11.39 -8.62
N ALA A 55 2.81 -12.64 -8.32
CA ALA A 55 1.79 -13.44 -9.01
C ALA A 55 0.73 -14.04 -8.07
N LEU A 56 0.71 -13.63 -6.80
CA LEU A 56 -0.28 -14.14 -5.86
C LEU A 56 -1.67 -13.59 -6.17
N GLU A 57 -2.65 -14.49 -6.21
CA GLU A 57 -4.05 -14.08 -6.23
C GLU A 57 -4.39 -13.44 -4.88
N PHE A 58 -5.43 -12.61 -4.86
CA PHE A 58 -5.80 -11.91 -3.63
C PHE A 58 -6.06 -12.88 -2.47
N ASP A 59 -6.76 -13.99 -2.70
CA ASP A 59 -7.06 -14.97 -1.65
C ASP A 59 -5.81 -15.60 -1.08
N GLU A 60 -4.84 -15.93 -1.94
CA GLU A 60 -3.56 -16.46 -1.48
C GLU A 60 -2.79 -15.45 -0.64
N PHE A 61 -2.86 -14.18 -1.03
CA PHE A 61 -2.25 -13.10 -0.29
C PHE A 61 -2.89 -12.93 1.09
N VAL A 62 -4.23 -13.02 1.16
CA VAL A 62 -4.95 -12.92 2.44
C VAL A 62 -4.52 -14.07 3.36
N ASP A 63 -4.38 -15.28 2.85
CA ASP A 63 -3.90 -16.41 3.64
C ASP A 63 -2.50 -16.14 4.20
N ALA A 64 -1.62 -15.55 3.40
CA ALA A 64 -0.28 -15.19 3.85
C ALA A 64 -0.33 -14.13 4.97
N CYS A 65 -1.22 -13.17 4.87
CA CYS A 65 -1.40 -12.13 5.90
C CYS A 65 -1.92 -12.72 7.20
N ASP A 66 -2.83 -13.69 7.12
CA ASP A 66 -3.31 -14.39 8.31
C ASP A 66 -2.20 -15.16 9.01
N ALA A 67 -1.27 -15.70 8.24
CA ALA A 67 -0.18 -16.51 8.78
C ALA A 67 0.95 -15.65 9.37
N ASP A 68 1.07 -14.38 8.96
CA ASP A 68 2.18 -13.51 9.38
C ASP A 68 1.71 -12.08 9.63
N MET A 69 1.54 -11.73 10.88
CA MET A 69 1.11 -10.39 11.31
C MET A 69 2.12 -9.30 10.96
N ASN A 70 3.38 -9.64 10.74
CA ASN A 70 4.41 -8.66 10.39
C ASN A 70 4.17 -8.02 9.03
N LEU A 71 3.47 -8.70 8.13
CA LEU A 71 3.13 -8.16 6.82
C LEU A 71 2.28 -6.90 6.96
N TYR A 72 1.25 -6.97 7.79
CA TYR A 72 0.36 -5.82 8.01
C TYR A 72 1.11 -4.66 8.64
N GLN A 73 2.00 -4.94 9.59
CA GLN A 73 2.78 -3.89 10.24
C GLN A 73 3.64 -3.12 9.25
N THR A 74 4.28 -3.81 8.32
CA THR A 74 5.07 -3.16 7.27
C THR A 74 4.20 -2.27 6.39
N PHE A 75 3.01 -2.75 6.03
CA PHE A 75 2.04 -1.96 5.27
C PHE A 75 1.68 -0.67 6.02
N VAL A 76 1.38 -0.76 7.31
CA VAL A 76 1.04 0.40 8.14
C VAL A 76 2.21 1.41 8.14
N GLU A 77 3.43 0.93 8.29
CA GLU A 77 4.61 1.80 8.28
C GLU A 77 4.76 2.55 6.95
N VAL A 78 4.53 1.87 5.83
CA VAL A 78 4.58 2.50 4.51
C VAL A 78 3.53 3.59 4.39
N MET A 79 2.32 3.31 4.87
CA MET A 79 1.22 4.29 4.82
C MET A 79 1.49 5.48 5.73
N GLU A 80 2.04 5.25 6.92
CA GLU A 80 2.41 6.33 7.83
C GLU A 80 3.47 7.23 7.23
N GLU A 81 4.48 6.67 6.60
CA GLU A 81 5.53 7.45 5.93
C GLU A 81 4.94 8.28 4.80
N HIS A 82 4.01 7.71 4.04
CA HIS A 82 3.34 8.44 2.97
C HIS A 82 2.57 9.64 3.52
N TRP A 83 1.77 9.44 4.58
CA TRP A 83 0.97 10.52 5.16
C TRP A 83 1.83 11.61 5.78
N LYS A 84 2.97 11.26 6.36
CA LYS A 84 3.93 12.25 6.87
C LYS A 84 4.47 13.14 5.75
N ARG A 85 4.80 12.56 4.60
CA ARG A 85 5.28 13.33 3.45
C ARG A 85 4.20 14.26 2.92
N VAL A 86 2.97 13.79 2.83
CA VAL A 86 1.84 14.61 2.38
C VAL A 86 1.59 15.76 3.33
N SER A 87 1.62 15.51 4.63
CA SER A 87 1.42 16.55 5.66
C SER A 87 2.51 17.62 5.57
N SER A 88 3.78 17.23 5.44
CA SER A 88 4.88 18.15 5.28
C SER A 88 4.74 19.01 4.04
N PHE A 89 4.34 18.39 2.93
CA PHE A 89 4.13 19.09 1.67
C PHE A 89 3.02 20.15 1.80
N VAL A 90 1.90 19.79 2.42
CA VAL A 90 0.77 20.70 2.63
C VAL A 90 1.17 21.87 3.51
N GLU A 91 1.91 21.61 4.60
CA GLU A 91 2.38 22.67 5.49
C GLU A 91 3.32 23.64 4.78
N ASN A 92 4.28 23.11 4.02
CA ASN A 92 5.20 23.94 3.26
C ASN A 92 4.48 24.79 2.23
N LYS A 93 3.49 24.24 1.58
CA LYS A 93 2.68 24.97 0.60
C LYS A 93 1.89 26.09 1.25
N LYS A 94 1.33 25.86 2.44
CA LYS A 94 0.63 26.90 3.22
C LYS A 94 1.57 28.02 3.59
N LYS A 95 2.79 27.72 4.05
CA LYS A 95 3.78 28.71 4.40
C LYS A 95 4.19 29.56 3.19
N ALA A 96 4.29 28.94 2.02
CA ALA A 96 4.63 29.66 0.81
C ALA A 96 3.54 30.63 0.34
N VAL A 97 2.29 30.35 0.66
CA VAL A 97 1.14 31.16 0.28
C VAL A 97 0.84 32.26 1.29
N THR A 98 1.20 32.06 2.55
CA THR A 98 0.97 33.05 3.60
C THR A 98 2.01 34.18 3.51
N PRO A 99 1.60 35.44 3.33
CA PRO A 99 2.52 36.56 3.25
C PRO A 99 3.28 36.78 4.53
#